data_0d0f59fcf1ba4d74765836822c712265
#
_entry.id   0d0f59fcf1ba4d74765836822c712265
#
_cell.length_a   1.000
_cell.length_b   1.000
_cell.length_c   1.000
_cell.angle_alpha   90.00
_cell.angle_beta   90.00
_cell.angle_gamma   90.00
#
_symmetry.space_group_name_H-M   'P 1'
#
loop_
_entity.id
_entity.type
_entity.pdbx_description
1 polymer ?
#
loop_
_entity_poly.entity_id
_entity_poly.type
_entity_poly.pdbx_seq_one_letter_code
_entity_poly.pdbx_strand_id
1 'polypeptide(L)'
;MTSPPLLSPSSSSSSRLLLLRLLLSRRRSPASRSPPPPLRRRLPLLAASMSSSSSTAATRNPGSVVADADGLARKGLELPQVIADFDGTLTRYWYDGSRGQSSHGLLRQGNEEYDAKREELFEHYHPIEICPDIPLPEKAKLMEEWWEKTHALLIEGGLTYEAIRQSVADAKITFRDGVVKLFEFLEERDIPVLVFSAGLADIIEEVFRQKLHRSFKNIKVVSNRMVFNEEGRLVSFKGKTIHVLNKNEHALDMAAPVHDNLGDPNGYTDDYSLVKKRTNVLLLGDHIGDLGMSDGLNYENRIAVGFLNNNIEKSLKDYSEAFDIVYLNDAPMVGVVELVSELCP
;
A
#
# COMPACT_ATOMS: atom_id res chain seq x y z
N MET A 1 11.62 -43.09 -59.61
CA MET A 1 12.53 -42.36 -60.52
C MET A 1 12.67 -40.99 -59.85
N THR A 2 13.66 -40.50 -59.34
CA THR A 2 15.07 -40.68 -59.08
C THR A 2 15.48 -39.67 -58.04
N SER A 3 16.04 -40.15 -56.94
CA SER A 3 16.90 -39.33 -56.08
C SER A 3 18.34 -39.46 -56.60
N PRO A 4 19.35 -38.88 -55.97
CA PRO A 4 19.71 -37.56 -55.49
C PRO A 4 20.98 -37.01 -56.24
N PRO A 5 21.81 -36.10 -55.78
CA PRO A 5 22.73 -36.36 -54.67
C PRO A 5 23.11 -35.18 -53.76
N LEU A 6 23.58 -35.60 -52.59
CA LEU A 6 24.45 -34.95 -51.61
C LEU A 6 25.74 -34.32 -52.18
N LEU A 7 26.19 -33.22 -51.57
CA LEU A 7 27.62 -32.95 -51.33
C LEU A 7 27.78 -31.94 -50.17
N SER A 8 28.34 -32.38 -49.08
CA SER A 8 29.23 -31.66 -48.18
C SER A 8 30.67 -32.15 -48.47
N PRO A 9 31.74 -31.68 -47.88
CA PRO A 9 32.03 -30.57 -46.97
C PRO A 9 33.35 -29.85 -47.33
N SER A 10 33.74 -28.84 -46.62
CA SER A 10 35.16 -28.59 -46.26
C SER A 10 35.21 -27.34 -45.37
N SER A 11 35.62 -27.50 -44.16
CA SER A 11 36.96 -27.49 -43.57
C SER A 11 37.63 -26.14 -43.75
N SER A 12 37.99 -25.47 -42.80
CA SER A 12 39.04 -25.53 -41.81
C SER A 12 39.32 -24.10 -41.41
N SER A 13 39.62 -23.75 -40.28
CA SER A 13 40.78 -23.96 -39.48
C SER A 13 41.19 -22.65 -38.83
N SER A 14 41.27 -22.69 -37.53
CA SER A 14 42.36 -22.16 -36.70
C SER A 14 42.86 -20.73 -36.91
N SER A 15 42.74 -19.95 -35.88
CA SER A 15 43.85 -19.21 -35.25
C SER A 15 43.32 -18.68 -33.95
N ARG A 16 43.51 -19.25 -32.85
CA ARG A 16 44.63 -19.27 -31.88
C ARG A 16 45.35 -17.93 -31.76
N LEU A 17 45.20 -17.43 -30.52
CA LEU A 17 46.14 -16.62 -29.79
C LEU A 17 46.55 -15.26 -30.39
N LEU A 18 45.99 -14.23 -29.74
CA LEU A 18 46.84 -13.12 -29.33
C LEU A 18 46.38 -12.63 -27.96
N LEU A 19 46.95 -13.24 -26.93
CA LEU A 19 47.16 -12.63 -25.63
C LEU A 19 48.20 -11.53 -25.83
N LEU A 20 47.78 -10.29 -25.80
CA LEU A 20 48.71 -9.22 -25.48
C LEU A 20 48.08 -8.30 -24.45
N ARG A 21 48.71 -8.38 -23.33
CA ARG A 21 48.66 -7.43 -22.22
C ARG A 21 48.56 -5.99 -22.72
N LEU A 22 47.51 -5.32 -22.28
CA LEU A 22 47.53 -3.90 -21.98
C LEU A 22 46.89 -3.72 -20.61
N LEU A 23 47.74 -3.92 -19.62
CA LEU A 23 47.64 -3.27 -18.33
C LEU A 23 47.71 -1.75 -18.60
N LEU A 24 46.89 -1.03 -17.83
CA LEU A 24 46.91 0.39 -17.58
C LEU A 24 45.68 1.11 -18.19
N SER A 25 44.70 1.19 -17.40
CA SER A 25 43.96 2.33 -16.84
C SER A 25 42.54 1.92 -16.48
N ARG A 26 42.41 1.22 -15.36
CA ARG A 26 41.13 1.21 -14.63
C ARG A 26 40.91 2.63 -14.09
N ARG A 27 40.34 3.49 -14.90
CA ARG A 27 39.53 4.58 -14.34
C ARG A 27 38.31 3.92 -13.69
N ARG A 28 38.35 3.78 -12.39
CA ARG A 28 37.17 3.53 -11.58
C ARG A 28 36.23 4.70 -11.82
N SER A 29 35.15 4.45 -12.54
CA SER A 29 33.95 5.29 -12.47
C SER A 29 33.52 5.27 -10.99
N PRO A 30 33.24 6.42 -10.38
CA PRO A 30 32.68 6.41 -9.04
C PRO A 30 31.35 5.67 -9.10
N ALA A 31 31.24 4.60 -8.33
CA ALA A 31 29.97 3.99 -8.04
C ALA A 31 29.05 5.09 -7.53
N SER A 32 27.92 5.29 -8.18
CA SER A 32 26.85 6.14 -7.67
C SER A 32 26.43 5.53 -6.32
N ARG A 33 26.95 6.08 -5.26
CA ARG A 33 26.40 5.84 -3.92
C ARG A 33 25.07 6.55 -3.91
N SER A 34 24.01 5.81 -3.81
CA SER A 34 22.70 6.33 -3.40
C SER A 34 22.92 7.19 -2.16
N PRO A 35 22.39 8.40 -2.10
CA PRO A 35 22.50 9.21 -0.88
C PRO A 35 21.91 8.38 0.28
N PRO A 36 22.52 8.42 1.46
CA PRO A 36 21.91 7.78 2.62
C PRO A 36 20.54 8.42 2.86
N PRO A 37 19.56 7.66 3.30
CA PRO A 37 18.24 8.20 3.65
C PRO A 37 18.44 9.37 4.63
N PRO A 38 17.64 10.44 4.53
CA PRO A 38 17.78 11.60 5.39
C PRO A 38 17.77 11.15 6.86
N LEU A 39 18.74 11.59 7.61
CA LEU A 39 18.89 11.30 9.04
C LEU A 39 17.58 11.68 9.74
N ARG A 40 16.81 10.68 10.15
CA ARG A 40 15.66 10.85 11.03
C ARG A 40 16.15 11.62 12.27
N ARG A 41 15.83 12.89 12.39
CA ARG A 41 15.90 13.59 13.68
C ARG A 41 14.80 12.99 14.55
N ARG A 42 15.18 12.03 15.39
CA ARG A 42 14.31 11.53 16.46
C ARG A 42 14.06 12.68 17.41
N LEU A 43 12.81 13.09 17.53
CA LEU A 43 12.37 13.95 18.62
C LEU A 43 12.15 13.05 19.86
N PRO A 44 12.53 13.53 21.06
CA PRO A 44 12.31 12.74 22.26
C PRO A 44 10.81 12.60 22.53
N LEU A 45 10.38 11.37 22.89
CA LEU A 45 9.05 11.10 23.42
C LEU A 45 8.82 11.96 24.66
N LEU A 46 7.94 12.92 24.58
CA LEU A 46 7.40 13.62 25.75
C LEU A 46 6.09 12.94 26.15
N ALA A 47 6.18 12.15 27.23
CA ALA A 47 5.00 11.69 27.94
C ALA A 47 4.34 12.90 28.61
N ALA A 48 3.22 13.36 28.09
CA ALA A 48 2.46 14.45 28.72
C ALA A 48 1.76 13.93 29.97
N SER A 49 2.25 14.37 31.15
CA SER A 49 1.53 14.21 32.42
C SER A 49 0.31 15.13 32.43
N MET A 50 -0.87 14.55 32.60
CA MET A 50 -2.12 15.29 32.69
C MET A 50 -2.25 16.00 34.05
N SER A 51 -2.29 17.32 34.04
CA SER A 51 -2.83 18.11 35.14
C SER A 51 -4.31 18.43 34.86
N SER A 52 -5.15 18.12 35.84
CA SER A 52 -6.60 18.29 35.83
C SER A 52 -6.98 19.80 35.92
N SER A 53 -7.73 20.29 34.94
CA SER A 53 -8.65 21.42 35.11
C SER A 53 -9.93 21.21 34.33
N SER A 54 -11.04 21.32 35.02
CA SER A 54 -12.41 21.06 34.63
C SER A 54 -12.91 22.05 33.58
N SER A 55 -13.43 21.56 32.45
CA SER A 55 -14.68 22.04 31.82
C SER A 55 -15.04 21.19 30.59
N THR A 56 -16.32 20.77 30.57
CA THR A 56 -17.09 20.18 29.45
C THR A 56 -16.45 19.08 28.60
N ALA A 57 -16.97 17.88 28.84
CA ALA A 57 -16.58 16.61 28.23
C ALA A 57 -16.68 16.60 26.69
N ALA A 58 -15.59 16.92 26.03
CA ALA A 58 -15.23 16.23 24.80
C ALA A 58 -14.46 14.98 25.26
N THR A 59 -14.99 13.80 25.02
CA THR A 59 -14.31 12.53 25.29
C THR A 59 -13.01 12.50 24.49
N ARG A 60 -11.91 12.88 25.14
CA ARG A 60 -10.57 12.62 24.63
C ARG A 60 -10.44 11.11 24.51
N ASN A 61 -10.17 10.68 23.30
CA ASN A 61 -9.94 9.28 23.00
C ASN A 61 -8.76 8.77 23.87
N PRO A 62 -8.94 7.78 24.78
CA PRO A 62 -7.92 7.42 25.77
C PRO A 62 -6.77 6.56 25.22
N GLY A 63 -6.35 6.80 23.99
CA GLY A 63 -5.38 5.93 23.32
C GLY A 63 -4.43 6.59 22.36
N SER A 64 -4.35 7.93 22.31
CA SER A 64 -3.39 8.57 21.39
C SER A 64 -2.08 8.91 22.09
N VAL A 65 -0.97 8.42 21.59
CA VAL A 65 0.38 8.92 21.89
C VAL A 65 0.70 9.92 20.79
N VAL A 66 0.58 11.21 21.07
CA VAL A 66 0.91 12.29 20.12
C VAL A 66 2.36 12.70 20.38
N ALA A 67 3.25 12.44 19.42
CA ALA A 67 4.50 13.15 19.32
C ALA A 67 4.19 14.63 18.97
N ASP A 68 4.99 15.58 19.47
CA ASP A 68 4.82 17.02 19.39
C ASP A 68 4.24 17.52 18.03
N ALA A 69 2.91 17.56 17.90
CA ALA A 69 2.22 18.09 16.72
C ALA A 69 2.55 19.57 16.47
N ASP A 70 2.78 20.34 17.55
CA ASP A 70 3.19 21.74 17.47
C ASP A 70 4.57 21.93 16.82
N GLY A 71 5.50 20.98 17.03
CA GLY A 71 6.81 20.99 16.40
C GLY A 71 6.75 20.70 14.90
N LEU A 72 5.76 19.91 14.48
CA LEU A 72 5.53 19.55 13.07
C LEU A 72 4.83 20.69 12.31
N ALA A 73 3.82 21.31 12.91
CA ALA A 73 3.09 22.45 12.33
C ALA A 73 4.00 23.68 12.10
N ARG A 74 4.99 23.91 12.95
CA ARG A 74 5.93 25.05 12.82
C ARG A 74 6.90 24.95 11.64
N LYS A 75 6.97 23.82 10.95
CA LYS A 75 7.88 23.64 9.81
C LYS A 75 7.37 24.24 8.50
N GLY A 76 6.18 24.86 8.48
CA GLY A 76 5.63 25.51 7.30
C GLY A 76 5.54 24.56 6.11
N LEU A 77 5.02 23.34 6.35
CA LEU A 77 4.92 22.33 5.32
C LEU A 77 3.98 22.83 4.23
N GLU A 78 4.50 23.02 3.02
CA GLU A 78 3.64 23.16 1.84
C GLU A 78 2.73 21.94 1.76
N LEU A 79 1.54 22.12 1.16
CA LEU A 79 0.47 21.11 1.06
C LEU A 79 1.02 19.70 0.80
N PRO A 80 0.85 18.73 1.70
CA PRO A 80 1.38 17.38 1.51
C PRO A 80 0.61 16.61 0.46
N GLN A 81 1.15 15.48 0.01
CA GLN A 81 0.38 14.38 -0.51
C GLN A 81 0.08 13.40 0.62
N VAL A 82 -1.06 12.73 0.57
CA VAL A 82 -1.43 11.69 1.52
C VAL A 82 -1.25 10.33 0.88
N ILE A 83 -0.53 9.44 1.54
CA ILE A 83 -0.42 8.03 1.16
C ILE A 83 -1.03 7.22 2.30
N ALA A 84 -2.05 6.46 2.01
CA ALA A 84 -2.77 5.69 3.03
C ALA A 84 -2.90 4.23 2.62
N ASP A 85 -2.63 3.32 3.54
CA ASP A 85 -3.11 1.95 3.42
C ASP A 85 -4.63 1.89 3.60
N PHE A 86 -5.26 0.80 3.17
CA PHE A 86 -6.70 0.66 3.19
C PHE A 86 -7.22 -0.14 4.38
N ASP A 87 -6.84 -1.43 4.48
CA ASP A 87 -7.38 -2.36 5.46
C ASP A 87 -6.81 -2.12 6.85
N GLY A 88 -7.66 -1.83 7.85
CA GLY A 88 -7.21 -1.51 9.20
C GLY A 88 -6.63 -0.09 9.36
N THR A 89 -6.48 0.65 8.26
CA THR A 89 -6.03 2.06 8.23
C THR A 89 -7.20 3.00 7.92
N LEU A 90 -7.73 2.98 6.71
CA LEU A 90 -8.94 3.74 6.35
C LEU A 90 -10.20 3.03 6.84
N THR A 91 -10.19 1.70 6.89
CA THR A 91 -11.28 0.89 7.44
C THR A 91 -11.06 0.61 8.92
N ARG A 92 -12.16 0.32 9.64
CA ARG A 92 -12.11 -0.11 11.03
C ARG A 92 -11.56 -1.52 11.16
N TYR A 93 -10.76 -1.74 12.19
CA TYR A 93 -10.27 -3.07 12.54
C TYR A 93 -11.34 -3.90 13.27
N TRP A 94 -12.23 -3.23 14.04
CA TRP A 94 -13.32 -3.87 14.77
C TRP A 94 -14.68 -3.44 14.21
N TYR A 95 -15.58 -4.41 14.04
CA TYR A 95 -16.96 -4.23 13.59
C TYR A 95 -17.88 -5.02 14.51
N ASP A 96 -18.78 -4.36 15.23
CA ASP A 96 -19.73 -4.98 16.17
C ASP A 96 -19.08 -6.01 17.11
N GLY A 97 -17.92 -5.69 17.69
CA GLY A 97 -17.20 -6.53 18.64
C GLY A 97 -16.47 -7.73 18.03
N SER A 98 -16.48 -7.87 16.72
CA SER A 98 -15.70 -8.86 15.97
C SER A 98 -14.66 -8.18 15.06
N ARG A 99 -13.65 -8.94 14.61
CA ARG A 99 -12.71 -8.41 13.61
C ARG A 99 -13.46 -8.06 12.33
N GLY A 100 -13.26 -6.85 11.81
CA GLY A 100 -13.73 -6.42 10.51
C GLY A 100 -13.09 -7.26 9.39
N GLN A 101 -13.74 -7.33 8.25
CA GLN A 101 -13.20 -8.01 7.09
C GLN A 101 -12.24 -7.10 6.34
N SER A 102 -11.12 -7.66 5.88
CA SER A 102 -10.24 -6.96 4.94
C SER A 102 -10.85 -6.95 3.54
N SER A 103 -10.35 -6.07 2.68
CA SER A 103 -10.75 -6.00 1.26
C SER A 103 -10.58 -7.33 0.54
N HIS A 104 -9.60 -8.12 0.95
CA HIS A 104 -9.39 -9.47 0.43
C HIS A 104 -10.28 -10.51 1.13
N GLY A 105 -10.42 -10.43 2.44
CA GLY A 105 -11.15 -11.41 3.26
C GLY A 105 -12.68 -11.34 3.13
N LEU A 106 -13.22 -10.19 2.68
CA LEU A 106 -14.67 -10.04 2.47
C LEU A 106 -15.20 -10.80 1.24
N LEU A 107 -14.30 -11.14 0.31
CA LEU A 107 -14.67 -11.68 -1.00
C LEU A 107 -15.23 -13.08 -0.89
N ARG A 108 -16.41 -13.29 -1.46
CA ARG A 108 -17.05 -14.59 -1.70
C ARG A 108 -17.24 -14.77 -3.20
N GLN A 109 -16.73 -15.90 -3.72
CA GLN A 109 -16.80 -16.18 -5.16
C GLN A 109 -18.16 -16.78 -5.56
N GLY A 110 -18.96 -17.21 -4.59
CA GLY A 110 -20.15 -18.02 -4.84
C GLY A 110 -19.82 -19.48 -5.19
N ASN A 111 -18.61 -19.91 -4.88
CA ASN A 111 -18.09 -21.27 -5.06
C ASN A 111 -17.40 -21.71 -3.77
N GLU A 112 -18.11 -22.47 -2.95
CA GLU A 112 -17.66 -22.86 -1.60
C GLU A 112 -16.32 -23.62 -1.61
N GLU A 113 -16.07 -24.43 -2.62
CA GLU A 113 -14.80 -25.17 -2.74
C GLU A 113 -13.60 -24.23 -2.87
N TYR A 114 -13.71 -23.21 -3.72
CA TYR A 114 -12.63 -22.24 -3.92
C TYR A 114 -12.53 -21.24 -2.77
N ASP A 115 -13.63 -20.88 -2.14
CA ASP A 115 -13.63 -20.06 -0.93
C ASP A 115 -12.91 -20.79 0.21
N ALA A 116 -13.14 -22.11 0.38
CA ALA A 116 -12.43 -22.94 1.36
C ALA A 116 -10.92 -23.03 1.06
N LYS A 117 -10.54 -23.27 -0.20
CA LYS A 117 -9.11 -23.31 -0.59
C LYS A 117 -8.38 -21.97 -0.31
N ARG A 118 -9.07 -20.83 -0.48
CA ARG A 118 -8.48 -19.53 -0.13
C ARG A 118 -8.32 -19.34 1.36
N GLU A 119 -9.27 -19.85 2.17
CA GLU A 119 -9.14 -19.84 3.63
C GLU A 119 -7.95 -20.70 4.09
N GLU A 120 -7.76 -21.89 3.50
CA GLU A 120 -6.58 -22.74 3.75
C GLU A 120 -5.26 -22.00 3.44
N LEU A 121 -5.21 -21.26 2.33
CA LEU A 121 -4.03 -20.42 2.02
C LEU A 121 -3.83 -19.33 3.07
N PHE A 122 -4.89 -18.67 3.52
CA PHE A 122 -4.82 -17.66 4.55
C PHE A 122 -4.31 -18.23 5.88
N GLU A 123 -4.86 -19.37 6.31
CA GLU A 123 -4.41 -20.05 7.52
C GLU A 123 -2.94 -20.46 7.48
N HIS A 124 -2.45 -20.81 6.29
CA HIS A 124 -1.04 -21.18 6.08
C HIS A 124 -0.10 -19.97 6.05
N TYR A 125 -0.42 -18.94 5.27
CA TYR A 125 0.51 -17.85 4.99
C TYR A 125 0.43 -16.67 5.95
N HIS A 126 -0.73 -16.37 6.52
CA HIS A 126 -0.88 -15.24 7.44
C HIS A 126 0.02 -15.34 8.70
N PRO A 127 0.22 -16.52 9.33
CA PRO A 127 1.22 -16.65 10.40
C PRO A 127 2.65 -16.33 9.95
N ILE A 128 2.99 -16.63 8.69
CA ILE A 128 4.30 -16.33 8.09
C ILE A 128 4.46 -14.81 7.90
N GLU A 129 3.43 -14.15 7.42
CA GLU A 129 3.41 -12.70 7.21
C GLU A 129 3.77 -11.94 8.50
N ILE A 130 3.15 -12.31 9.60
CA ILE A 130 3.34 -11.64 10.90
C ILE A 130 4.53 -12.15 11.71
N CYS A 131 5.20 -13.23 11.30
CA CYS A 131 6.34 -13.81 12.00
C CYS A 131 7.56 -12.88 11.92
N PRO A 132 8.15 -12.42 13.02
CA PRO A 132 9.32 -11.54 12.99
C PRO A 132 10.62 -12.28 12.67
N ASP A 133 10.65 -13.61 12.84
CA ASP A 133 11.88 -14.42 12.80
C ASP A 133 12.28 -14.82 11.37
N ILE A 134 11.40 -14.67 10.39
CA ILE A 134 11.67 -15.01 9.00
C ILE A 134 12.38 -13.84 8.30
N PRO A 135 13.56 -14.10 7.66
CA PRO A 135 14.27 -13.06 6.92
C PRO A 135 13.40 -12.41 5.83
N LEU A 136 13.44 -11.08 5.72
CA LEU A 136 12.60 -10.33 4.76
C LEU A 136 12.65 -10.84 3.32
N PRO A 137 13.83 -11.21 2.73
CA PRO A 137 13.86 -11.72 1.35
C PRO A 137 13.17 -13.08 1.16
N GLU A 138 13.18 -13.92 2.20
CA GLU A 138 12.49 -15.21 2.20
C GLU A 138 10.98 -14.98 2.37
N LYS A 139 10.61 -14.17 3.34
CA LYS A 139 9.21 -13.79 3.58
C LYS A 139 8.59 -13.15 2.33
N ALA A 140 9.31 -12.27 1.63
CA ALA A 140 8.81 -11.63 0.42
C ALA A 140 8.43 -12.63 -0.67
N LYS A 141 9.25 -13.69 -0.87
CA LYS A 141 8.93 -14.77 -1.82
C LYS A 141 7.69 -15.56 -1.42
N LEU A 142 7.53 -15.82 -0.10
CA LEU A 142 6.35 -16.52 0.41
C LEU A 142 5.09 -15.67 0.27
N MET A 143 5.19 -14.35 0.40
CA MET A 143 4.06 -13.44 0.14
C MET A 143 3.71 -13.40 -1.35
N GLU A 144 4.70 -13.35 -2.25
CA GLU A 144 4.48 -13.43 -3.68
C GLU A 144 3.77 -14.74 -4.06
N GLU A 145 4.26 -15.87 -3.56
CA GLU A 145 3.66 -17.19 -3.75
C GLU A 145 2.21 -17.25 -3.25
N TRP A 146 1.94 -16.70 -2.07
CA TRP A 146 0.58 -16.66 -1.52
C TRP A 146 -0.38 -15.90 -2.44
N TRP A 147 0.02 -14.72 -2.87
CA TRP A 147 -0.80 -13.89 -3.75
C TRP A 147 -1.02 -14.55 -5.11
N GLU A 148 0.01 -15.15 -5.72
CA GLU A 148 -0.13 -15.88 -7.00
C GLU A 148 -1.12 -17.03 -6.88
N LYS A 149 -1.01 -17.86 -5.84
CA LYS A 149 -1.95 -18.96 -5.58
C LYS A 149 -3.38 -18.45 -5.37
N THR A 150 -3.52 -17.39 -4.60
CA THR A 150 -4.83 -16.79 -4.34
C THR A 150 -5.46 -16.23 -5.62
N HIS A 151 -4.69 -15.52 -6.43
CA HIS A 151 -5.15 -14.99 -7.72
C HIS A 151 -5.57 -16.13 -8.68
N ALA A 152 -4.80 -17.21 -8.73
CA ALA A 152 -5.16 -18.40 -9.52
C ALA A 152 -6.51 -18.98 -9.08
N LEU A 153 -6.73 -19.15 -7.76
CA LEU A 153 -8.02 -19.64 -7.24
C LEU A 153 -9.20 -18.72 -7.57
N LEU A 154 -8.98 -17.40 -7.59
CA LEU A 154 -10.02 -16.43 -7.97
C LEU A 154 -10.42 -16.58 -9.45
N ILE A 155 -9.43 -16.81 -10.33
CA ILE A 155 -9.65 -17.02 -11.77
C ILE A 155 -10.32 -18.39 -12.00
N GLU A 156 -9.75 -19.45 -11.47
CA GLU A 156 -10.24 -20.83 -11.66
C GLU A 156 -11.65 -21.01 -11.08
N GLY A 157 -11.91 -20.45 -9.91
CA GLY A 157 -13.23 -20.46 -9.27
C GLY A 157 -14.28 -19.60 -9.98
N GLY A 158 -13.87 -18.87 -11.03
CA GLY A 158 -14.77 -18.12 -11.89
C GLY A 158 -15.40 -16.91 -11.24
N LEU A 159 -14.62 -16.16 -10.42
CA LEU A 159 -15.08 -14.92 -9.82
C LEU A 159 -15.71 -14.00 -10.86
N THR A 160 -16.83 -13.38 -10.51
CA THR A 160 -17.51 -12.40 -11.35
C THR A 160 -17.56 -11.04 -10.67
N TYR A 161 -17.72 -9.99 -11.48
CA TYR A 161 -17.91 -8.65 -10.96
C TYR A 161 -19.18 -8.52 -10.08
N GLU A 162 -20.24 -9.28 -10.44
CA GLU A 162 -21.46 -9.30 -9.62
C GLU A 162 -21.24 -9.95 -8.25
N ALA A 163 -20.42 -11.03 -8.18
CA ALA A 163 -20.06 -11.65 -6.91
C ALA A 163 -19.25 -10.67 -6.00
N ILE A 164 -18.40 -9.82 -6.58
CA ILE A 164 -17.71 -8.74 -5.85
C ILE A 164 -18.73 -7.76 -5.27
N ARG A 165 -19.67 -7.28 -6.08
CA ARG A 165 -20.70 -6.33 -5.64
C ARG A 165 -21.52 -6.88 -4.48
N GLN A 166 -21.93 -8.15 -4.58
CA GLN A 166 -22.68 -8.81 -3.53
C GLN A 166 -21.83 -8.99 -2.26
N SER A 167 -20.57 -9.45 -2.42
CA SER A 167 -19.65 -9.61 -1.30
C SER A 167 -19.45 -8.31 -0.51
N VAL A 168 -19.32 -7.20 -1.22
CA VAL A 168 -19.17 -5.87 -0.58
C VAL A 168 -20.48 -5.43 0.09
N ALA A 169 -21.63 -5.74 -0.50
CA ALA A 169 -22.93 -5.43 0.09
C ALA A 169 -23.13 -6.13 1.45
N ASP A 170 -22.73 -7.40 1.51
CA ASP A 170 -22.89 -8.26 2.69
C ASP A 170 -21.71 -8.12 3.69
N ALA A 171 -20.65 -7.39 3.31
CA ALA A 171 -19.43 -7.33 4.08
C ALA A 171 -19.58 -6.54 5.40
N LYS A 172 -18.93 -7.09 6.43
CA LYS A 172 -18.68 -6.42 7.71
C LYS A 172 -17.45 -5.53 7.61
N ILE A 173 -17.55 -4.50 6.75
CA ILE A 173 -16.51 -3.51 6.52
C ILE A 173 -17.11 -2.10 6.63
N THR A 174 -16.42 -1.21 7.31
CA THR A 174 -16.80 0.19 7.43
C THR A 174 -15.56 1.07 7.53
N PHE A 175 -15.67 2.32 7.10
CA PHE A 175 -14.61 3.30 7.30
C PHE A 175 -14.51 3.74 8.76
N ARG A 176 -13.31 4.15 9.17
CA ARG A 176 -13.13 4.84 10.45
C ARG A 176 -13.94 6.12 10.48
N ASP A 177 -14.46 6.45 11.67
CA ASP A 177 -15.15 7.72 11.86
C ASP A 177 -14.21 8.89 11.54
N GLY A 178 -14.63 9.78 10.66
CA GLY A 178 -13.84 10.93 10.22
C GLY A 178 -13.14 10.75 8.87
N VAL A 179 -13.12 9.56 8.26
CA VAL A 179 -12.51 9.36 6.92
C VAL A 179 -13.16 10.22 5.85
N VAL A 180 -14.50 10.30 5.84
CA VAL A 180 -15.21 11.16 4.89
C VAL A 180 -14.80 12.63 5.07
N LYS A 181 -14.74 13.11 6.31
CA LYS A 181 -14.29 14.48 6.62
C LYS A 181 -12.84 14.72 6.19
N LEU A 182 -11.97 13.75 6.37
CA LEU A 182 -10.60 13.82 5.89
C LEU A 182 -10.57 13.98 4.36
N PHE A 183 -11.28 13.14 3.64
CA PHE A 183 -11.32 13.19 2.19
C PHE A 183 -11.93 14.49 1.65
N GLU A 184 -13.00 14.99 2.26
CA GLU A 184 -13.61 16.29 1.93
C GLU A 184 -12.60 17.42 2.14
N PHE A 185 -11.96 17.47 3.30
CA PHE A 185 -10.93 18.46 3.62
C PHE A 185 -9.79 18.46 2.60
N LEU A 186 -9.30 17.27 2.22
CA LEU A 186 -8.21 17.12 1.26
C LEU A 186 -8.65 17.47 -0.16
N GLU A 187 -9.90 17.13 -0.55
CA GLU A 187 -10.44 17.45 -1.87
C GLU A 187 -10.63 18.96 -2.05
N GLU A 188 -11.15 19.66 -1.04
CA GLU A 188 -11.30 21.13 -1.04
C GLU A 188 -10.00 21.89 -1.26
N ARG A 189 -8.87 21.28 -0.90
CA ARG A 189 -7.52 21.84 -1.00
C ARG A 189 -6.67 21.27 -2.13
N ASP A 190 -7.30 20.49 -3.02
CA ASP A 190 -6.63 19.77 -4.10
C ASP A 190 -5.40 18.94 -3.62
N ILE A 191 -5.48 18.39 -2.39
CA ILE A 191 -4.44 17.52 -1.84
C ILE A 191 -4.69 16.10 -2.35
N PRO A 192 -3.75 15.50 -3.11
CA PRO A 192 -3.91 14.16 -3.64
C PRO A 192 -3.82 13.11 -2.53
N VAL A 193 -4.67 12.09 -2.64
CA VAL A 193 -4.69 10.91 -1.77
C VAL A 193 -4.39 9.67 -2.60
N LEU A 194 -3.31 8.99 -2.26
CA LEU A 194 -2.98 7.70 -2.81
C LEU A 194 -3.37 6.61 -1.81
N VAL A 195 -4.38 5.81 -2.15
CA VAL A 195 -4.72 4.60 -1.41
C VAL A 195 -3.87 3.46 -1.93
N PHE A 196 -2.87 3.07 -1.16
CA PHE A 196 -1.88 2.09 -1.58
C PHE A 196 -2.02 0.80 -0.77
N SER A 197 -2.65 -0.22 -1.37
CA SER A 197 -3.02 -1.45 -0.69
C SER A 197 -2.45 -2.69 -1.37
N ALA A 198 -2.13 -3.70 -0.57
CA ALA A 198 -1.84 -5.05 -1.05
C ALA A 198 -3.10 -5.85 -1.44
N GLY A 199 -4.28 -5.30 -1.16
CA GLY A 199 -5.57 -5.90 -1.48
C GLY A 199 -5.91 -5.92 -2.96
N LEU A 200 -7.21 -5.83 -3.25
CA LEU A 200 -7.78 -5.92 -4.60
C LEU A 200 -8.46 -4.60 -4.96
N ALA A 201 -7.95 -3.91 -5.97
CA ALA A 201 -8.40 -2.57 -6.36
C ALA A 201 -9.90 -2.51 -6.65
N ASP A 202 -10.42 -3.50 -7.38
CA ASP A 202 -11.84 -3.55 -7.77
C ASP A 202 -12.76 -3.71 -6.57
N ILE A 203 -12.30 -4.37 -5.51
CA ILE A 203 -13.04 -4.47 -4.24
C ILE A 203 -12.97 -3.15 -3.48
N ILE A 204 -11.80 -2.54 -3.38
CA ILE A 204 -11.61 -1.26 -2.67
C ILE A 204 -12.50 -0.18 -3.30
N GLU A 205 -12.52 -0.10 -4.62
CA GLU A 205 -13.38 0.85 -5.36
C GLU A 205 -14.86 0.57 -5.17
N GLU A 206 -15.25 -0.71 -5.13
CA GLU A 206 -16.62 -1.10 -4.84
C GLU A 206 -17.01 -0.78 -3.40
N VAL A 207 -16.09 -0.93 -2.43
CA VAL A 207 -16.30 -0.46 -1.04
C VAL A 207 -16.48 1.05 -1.01
N PHE A 208 -15.66 1.82 -1.73
CA PHE A 208 -15.86 3.27 -1.85
C PHE A 208 -17.23 3.59 -2.42
N ARG A 209 -17.61 2.96 -3.52
CA ARG A 209 -18.90 3.18 -4.18
C ARG A 209 -20.09 2.91 -3.26
N GLN A 210 -20.06 1.80 -2.50
CA GLN A 210 -21.20 1.38 -1.68
C GLN A 210 -21.25 2.06 -0.31
N LYS A 211 -20.09 2.34 0.30
CA LYS A 211 -20.04 2.79 1.70
C LYS A 211 -19.82 4.30 1.85
N LEU A 212 -19.22 4.99 0.86
CA LEU A 212 -19.05 6.45 0.91
C LEU A 212 -20.20 7.21 0.23
N HIS A 213 -20.95 6.56 -0.67
CA HIS A 213 -22.06 7.15 -1.41
C HIS A 213 -21.69 8.39 -2.25
N ARG A 214 -20.41 8.66 -2.45
CA ARG A 214 -19.87 9.68 -3.35
C ARG A 214 -18.48 9.28 -3.84
N SER A 215 -18.07 9.89 -4.96
CA SER A 215 -16.70 9.81 -5.47
C SER A 215 -15.90 11.05 -5.05
N PHE A 216 -14.59 10.90 -4.94
CA PHE A 216 -13.63 11.96 -4.67
C PHE A 216 -12.64 12.03 -5.83
N LYS A 217 -12.48 13.22 -6.43
CA LYS A 217 -11.63 13.42 -7.62
C LYS A 217 -10.12 13.38 -7.32
N ASN A 218 -9.75 13.56 -6.04
CA ASN A 218 -8.37 13.62 -5.56
C ASN A 218 -7.85 12.29 -5.03
N ILE A 219 -8.65 11.20 -5.12
CA ILE A 219 -8.29 9.87 -4.60
C ILE A 219 -7.91 8.97 -5.78
N LYS A 220 -6.76 8.32 -5.66
CA LYS A 220 -6.30 7.27 -6.56
C LYS A 220 -6.03 5.99 -5.77
N VAL A 221 -6.49 4.84 -6.29
CA VAL A 221 -6.25 3.53 -5.70
C VAL A 221 -5.14 2.82 -6.46
N VAL A 222 -4.08 2.43 -5.77
CA VAL A 222 -3.00 1.58 -6.27
C VAL A 222 -3.03 0.26 -5.50
N SER A 223 -3.40 -0.80 -6.19
CA SER A 223 -3.59 -2.13 -5.62
C SER A 223 -3.64 -3.17 -6.73
N ASN A 224 -3.74 -4.45 -6.42
CA ASN A 224 -3.86 -5.50 -7.43
C ASN A 224 -5.15 -5.33 -8.24
N ARG A 225 -5.02 -5.15 -9.56
CA ARG A 225 -6.13 -4.85 -10.46
C ARG A 225 -6.58 -6.09 -11.21
N MET A 226 -7.88 -6.36 -11.17
CA MET A 226 -8.52 -7.46 -11.90
C MET A 226 -8.79 -7.09 -13.37
N VAL A 227 -8.84 -8.10 -14.23
CA VAL A 227 -9.26 -7.99 -15.64
C VAL A 227 -10.44 -8.92 -15.87
N PHE A 228 -11.55 -8.35 -16.29
CA PHE A 228 -12.78 -9.09 -16.57
C PHE A 228 -12.99 -9.19 -18.08
N ASN A 229 -13.57 -10.32 -18.53
CA ASN A 229 -14.03 -10.47 -19.89
C ASN A 229 -15.42 -9.80 -20.10
N GLU A 230 -15.95 -9.90 -21.30
CA GLU A 230 -17.26 -9.31 -21.67
C GLU A 230 -18.43 -9.85 -20.86
N GLU A 231 -18.32 -11.09 -20.35
CA GLU A 231 -19.34 -11.70 -19.49
C GLU A 231 -19.18 -11.30 -18.01
N GLY A 232 -18.22 -10.42 -17.69
CA GLY A 232 -17.96 -9.99 -16.30
C GLY A 232 -17.27 -11.05 -15.45
N ARG A 233 -16.58 -12.03 -16.05
CA ARG A 233 -15.80 -13.06 -15.37
C ARG A 233 -14.33 -12.67 -15.30
N LEU A 234 -13.71 -12.87 -14.14
CA LEU A 234 -12.28 -12.64 -13.96
C LEU A 234 -11.46 -13.57 -14.83
N VAL A 235 -10.51 -13.01 -15.59
CA VAL A 235 -9.63 -13.77 -16.50
C VAL A 235 -8.14 -13.58 -16.20
N SER A 236 -7.74 -12.47 -15.61
CA SER A 236 -6.33 -12.20 -15.25
C SER A 236 -6.21 -11.05 -14.27
N PHE A 237 -4.99 -10.76 -13.84
CA PHE A 237 -4.62 -9.55 -13.10
C PHE A 237 -3.66 -8.71 -13.93
N LYS A 238 -3.69 -7.39 -13.73
CA LYS A 238 -2.80 -6.44 -14.40
C LYS A 238 -1.53 -6.22 -13.59
N GLY A 239 -0.41 -6.13 -14.30
CA GLY A 239 0.87 -5.75 -13.72
C GLY A 239 1.49 -6.83 -12.82
N LYS A 240 2.43 -6.41 -11.99
CA LYS A 240 3.09 -7.27 -11.01
C LYS A 240 2.30 -7.25 -9.70
N THR A 241 2.30 -8.38 -9.01
CA THR A 241 1.60 -8.54 -7.73
C THR A 241 2.16 -7.61 -6.67
N ILE A 242 1.26 -6.87 -6.02
CA ILE A 242 1.55 -6.02 -4.86
C ILE A 242 1.20 -6.79 -3.60
N HIS A 243 2.17 -6.88 -2.68
CA HIS A 243 2.00 -7.49 -1.36
C HIS A 243 2.61 -6.58 -0.27
N VAL A 244 2.39 -6.91 1.00
CA VAL A 244 2.76 -6.05 2.13
C VAL A 244 4.25 -5.62 2.19
N LEU A 245 5.15 -6.40 1.59
CA LEU A 245 6.59 -6.16 1.63
C LEU A 245 7.16 -5.49 0.37
N ASN A 246 6.33 -5.22 -0.66
CA ASN A 246 6.77 -4.54 -1.89
C ASN A 246 5.97 -3.27 -2.20
N LYS A 247 5.23 -2.74 -1.24
CA LYS A 247 4.57 -1.44 -1.36
C LYS A 247 5.63 -0.33 -1.33
N ASN A 248 6.21 -0.01 -2.49
CA ASN A 248 7.24 1.03 -2.65
C ASN A 248 7.15 1.67 -4.04
N GLU A 249 8.05 2.62 -4.35
CA GLU A 249 8.08 3.31 -5.65
C GLU A 249 8.09 2.35 -6.84
N HIS A 250 8.78 1.22 -6.74
CA HIS A 250 8.84 0.24 -7.82
C HIS A 250 7.46 -0.36 -8.11
N ALA A 251 6.66 -0.66 -7.08
CA ALA A 251 5.28 -1.10 -7.26
C ALA A 251 4.40 0.04 -7.81
N LEU A 252 4.63 1.28 -7.37
CA LEU A 252 3.96 2.45 -7.92
C LEU A 252 4.25 2.63 -9.40
N ASP A 253 5.52 2.61 -9.81
CA ASP A 253 5.93 2.76 -11.21
C ASP A 253 5.37 1.63 -12.09
N MET A 254 5.28 0.41 -11.55
CA MET A 254 4.72 -0.73 -12.28
C MET A 254 3.20 -0.72 -12.34
N ALA A 255 2.55 -0.15 -11.36
CA ALA A 255 1.11 0.03 -11.33
C ALA A 255 0.66 1.25 -12.16
N ALA A 256 1.55 2.22 -12.39
CA ALA A 256 1.25 3.47 -13.07
C ALA A 256 0.50 3.29 -14.40
N PRO A 257 0.97 2.48 -15.36
CA PRO A 257 0.30 2.30 -16.65
C PRO A 257 -1.06 1.61 -16.55
N VAL A 258 -1.33 0.98 -15.41
CA VAL A 258 -2.52 0.17 -15.16
C VAL A 258 -3.66 1.02 -14.61
N HIS A 259 -3.31 2.11 -13.91
CA HIS A 259 -4.28 2.95 -13.20
C HIS A 259 -4.74 4.19 -13.98
N ASP A 260 -4.08 4.50 -15.09
CA ASP A 260 -4.39 5.70 -15.90
C ASP A 260 -5.72 5.61 -16.67
N ASN A 261 -6.38 4.45 -16.66
CA ASN A 261 -7.65 4.23 -17.37
C ASN A 261 -8.89 4.28 -16.45
N LEU A 262 -8.74 4.67 -15.17
CA LEU A 262 -9.86 4.73 -14.24
C LEU A 262 -10.49 6.13 -14.24
N GLY A 263 -11.53 6.27 -15.05
CA GLY A 263 -12.56 7.28 -14.82
C GLY A 263 -12.67 8.43 -15.79
N ASP A 264 -11.82 8.54 -16.80
CA ASP A 264 -12.05 9.53 -17.85
C ASP A 264 -12.08 8.88 -19.26
N PRO A 265 -13.27 8.81 -19.91
CA PRO A 265 -13.37 8.40 -21.31
C PRO A 265 -12.64 9.33 -22.27
N ASN A 266 -12.11 10.46 -21.83
CA ASN A 266 -11.45 11.48 -22.64
C ASN A 266 -9.93 11.54 -22.48
N GLY A 267 -9.30 10.55 -21.79
CA GLY A 267 -7.87 10.34 -21.89
C GLY A 267 -7.01 11.50 -21.38
N TYR A 268 -7.31 12.04 -20.19
CA TYR A 268 -6.41 13.00 -19.56
C TYR A 268 -5.20 12.29 -18.95
N THR A 269 -4.11 12.51 -19.63
CA THR A 269 -2.67 12.46 -19.33
C THR A 269 -2.27 12.14 -17.88
N ASP A 270 -1.34 11.20 -17.79
CA ASP A 270 -0.30 10.98 -16.77
C ASP A 270 -0.12 12.11 -15.75
N ASP A 271 -0.95 12.24 -14.73
CA ASP A 271 -0.72 13.24 -13.71
C ASP A 271 -0.09 12.68 -12.43
N TYR A 272 0.81 11.69 -12.60
CA TYR A 272 1.84 11.40 -11.59
C TYR A 272 2.76 12.60 -11.34
N SER A 273 2.76 13.57 -12.25
CA SER A 273 3.50 14.81 -12.10
C SER A 273 3.10 15.59 -10.85
N LEU A 274 1.84 15.51 -10.41
CA LEU A 274 1.38 16.16 -9.20
C LEU A 274 1.88 15.45 -7.93
N VAL A 275 1.89 14.13 -7.92
CA VAL A 275 2.45 13.34 -6.81
C VAL A 275 3.96 13.55 -6.73
N LYS A 276 4.67 13.54 -7.85
CA LYS A 276 6.13 13.76 -7.91
C LYS A 276 6.56 15.19 -7.57
N LYS A 277 5.67 16.18 -7.68
CA LYS A 277 5.98 17.59 -7.36
C LYS A 277 5.81 17.92 -5.87
N ARG A 278 5.14 17.06 -5.11
CA ARG A 278 4.89 17.31 -3.69
C ARG A 278 5.99 16.69 -2.86
N THR A 279 6.74 17.53 -2.16
CA THR A 279 7.90 17.13 -1.36
C THR A 279 7.55 16.79 0.10
N ASN A 280 6.29 16.93 0.49
CA ASN A 280 5.81 16.58 1.82
C ASN A 280 4.84 15.40 1.74
N VAL A 281 4.99 14.45 2.65
CA VAL A 281 4.18 13.23 2.69
C VAL A 281 3.56 13.05 4.07
N LEU A 282 2.24 12.88 4.11
CA LEU A 282 1.52 12.31 5.24
C LEU A 282 1.24 10.84 4.91
N LEU A 283 1.86 9.95 5.66
CA LEU A 283 1.71 8.51 5.48
C LEU A 283 0.84 7.94 6.60
N LEU A 284 -0.19 7.18 6.22
CA LEU A 284 -1.12 6.52 7.15
C LEU A 284 -1.02 5.01 6.93
N GLY A 285 -0.79 4.24 8.00
CA GLY A 285 -0.69 2.80 7.91
C GLY A 285 -1.02 2.10 9.22
N ASP A 286 -1.42 0.84 9.17
CA ASP A 286 -1.65 0.01 10.36
C ASP A 286 -0.58 -1.07 10.54
N HIS A 287 0.35 -1.18 9.59
CA HIS A 287 1.47 -2.09 9.65
C HIS A 287 2.81 -1.35 9.48
N ILE A 288 3.87 -1.80 10.17
CA ILE A 288 5.21 -1.17 10.07
C ILE A 288 5.74 -1.21 8.62
N GLY A 289 5.38 -2.25 7.85
CA GLY A 289 5.69 -2.37 6.43
C GLY A 289 5.13 -1.23 5.55
N ASP A 290 4.07 -0.57 5.99
CA ASP A 290 3.46 0.55 5.25
C ASP A 290 4.38 1.77 5.15
N LEU A 291 5.37 1.88 6.04
CA LEU A 291 6.41 2.91 5.93
C LEU A 291 7.16 2.85 4.59
N GLY A 292 7.22 1.68 3.97
CA GLY A 292 7.77 1.47 2.63
C GLY A 292 6.98 2.15 1.51
N MET A 293 5.71 2.50 1.71
CA MET A 293 4.87 3.13 0.69
C MET A 293 5.41 4.49 0.19
N SER A 294 6.29 5.12 0.94
CA SER A 294 6.97 6.36 0.55
C SER A 294 8.43 6.16 0.13
N ASP A 295 8.93 4.93 0.08
CA ASP A 295 10.31 4.66 -0.32
C ASP A 295 10.48 4.93 -1.82
N GLY A 296 11.57 5.63 -2.16
CA GLY A 296 11.87 6.05 -3.52
C GLY A 296 11.24 7.39 -3.94
N LEU A 297 10.26 7.90 -3.20
CA LEU A 297 9.75 9.25 -3.42
C LEU A 297 10.76 10.30 -2.93
N ASN A 298 10.97 11.33 -3.73
CA ASN A 298 11.79 12.46 -3.32
C ASN A 298 11.00 13.39 -2.39
N TYR A 299 10.85 13.00 -1.13
CA TYR A 299 10.22 13.84 -0.13
C TYR A 299 11.26 14.54 0.77
N GLU A 300 10.98 15.77 1.11
CA GLU A 300 11.76 16.55 2.08
C GLU A 300 11.31 16.27 3.51
N ASN A 301 10.00 16.15 3.70
CA ASN A 301 9.41 15.86 5.00
C ASN A 301 8.38 14.74 4.88
N ARG A 302 8.36 13.86 5.89
CA ARG A 302 7.37 12.83 6.06
C ARG A 302 6.87 12.83 7.49
N ILE A 303 5.54 12.75 7.64
CA ILE A 303 4.87 12.44 8.89
C ILE A 303 4.23 11.07 8.71
N ALA A 304 4.62 10.12 9.53
CA ALA A 304 4.09 8.76 9.50
C ALA A 304 3.15 8.55 10.71
N VAL A 305 1.90 8.23 10.42
CA VAL A 305 0.86 7.95 11.40
C VAL A 305 0.54 6.48 11.38
N GLY A 306 0.71 5.80 12.52
CA GLY A 306 0.42 4.39 12.71
C GLY A 306 -0.90 4.17 13.46
N PHE A 307 -1.68 3.18 13.02
CA PHE A 307 -2.87 2.70 13.72
C PHE A 307 -2.58 1.33 14.32
N LEU A 308 -2.30 1.27 15.61
CA LEU A 308 -2.07 0.03 16.33
C LEU A 308 -3.41 -0.49 16.89
N ASN A 309 -4.02 -1.41 16.15
CA ASN A 309 -5.39 -1.86 16.35
C ASN A 309 -5.53 -3.02 17.35
N ASN A 310 -4.49 -3.85 17.48
CA ASN A 310 -4.48 -5.02 18.36
C ASN A 310 -3.08 -5.28 18.92
N ASN A 311 -2.96 -6.25 19.83
CA ASN A 311 -1.68 -6.64 20.46
C ASN A 311 -0.88 -5.45 21.01
N ILE A 312 -1.56 -4.44 21.54
CA ILE A 312 -1.00 -3.14 21.92
C ILE A 312 0.24 -3.31 22.82
N GLU A 313 0.12 -4.11 23.88
CA GLU A 313 1.21 -4.28 24.85
C GLU A 313 2.50 -4.83 24.22
N LYS A 314 2.38 -5.71 23.22
CA LYS A 314 3.52 -6.33 22.56
C LYS A 314 4.15 -5.41 21.50
N SER A 315 3.32 -4.66 20.78
CA SER A 315 3.73 -3.94 19.57
C SER A 315 3.93 -2.45 19.77
N LEU A 316 3.47 -1.87 20.90
CA LEU A 316 3.52 -0.42 21.13
C LEU A 316 4.94 0.16 21.01
N LYS A 317 5.94 -0.56 21.54
CA LYS A 317 7.33 -0.12 21.47
C LYS A 317 7.79 0.00 20.03
N ASP A 318 7.58 -1.03 19.22
CA ASP A 318 8.04 -1.09 17.83
C ASP A 318 7.31 -0.04 16.98
N TYR A 319 5.98 0.15 17.21
CA TYR A 319 5.23 1.21 16.54
C TYR A 319 5.67 2.62 16.94
N SER A 320 5.94 2.85 18.23
CA SER A 320 6.44 4.14 18.71
C SER A 320 7.85 4.47 18.19
N GLU A 321 8.65 3.44 17.86
CA GLU A 321 9.95 3.62 17.23
C GLU A 321 9.85 3.82 15.71
N ALA A 322 8.81 3.30 15.08
CA ALA A 322 8.61 3.29 13.64
C ALA A 322 7.83 4.50 13.13
N PHE A 323 6.74 4.88 13.78
CA PHE A 323 5.84 5.98 13.40
C PHE A 323 6.10 7.23 14.24
N ASP A 324 5.78 8.40 13.66
CA ASP A 324 5.86 9.68 14.36
C ASP A 324 4.68 9.88 15.31
N ILE A 325 3.50 9.37 14.94
CA ILE A 325 2.26 9.39 15.73
C ILE A 325 1.67 7.97 15.72
N VAL A 326 1.19 7.50 16.86
CA VAL A 326 0.51 6.20 16.97
C VAL A 326 -0.85 6.36 17.61
N TYR A 327 -1.90 5.97 16.88
CA TYR A 327 -3.25 5.85 17.39
C TYR A 327 -3.54 4.40 17.81
N LEU A 328 -4.18 4.22 18.95
CA LEU A 328 -4.40 2.91 19.58
C LEU A 328 -5.88 2.53 19.55
N ASN A 329 -6.14 1.20 19.66
CA ASN A 329 -7.49 0.67 19.91
C ASN A 329 -8.53 1.07 18.85
N ASP A 330 -8.19 0.89 17.57
CA ASP A 330 -9.10 1.19 16.46
C ASP A 330 -9.63 2.65 16.50
N ALA A 331 -8.74 3.58 16.86
CA ALA A 331 -9.07 5.00 17.01
C ALA A 331 -9.70 5.58 15.74
N PRO A 332 -10.61 6.56 15.85
CA PRO A 332 -11.18 7.27 14.71
C PRO A 332 -10.13 8.11 13.97
N MET A 333 -10.42 8.49 12.73
CA MET A 333 -9.57 9.35 11.89
C MET A 333 -9.59 10.83 12.33
N VAL A 334 -10.37 11.19 13.33
CA VAL A 334 -10.57 12.57 13.79
C VAL A 334 -9.26 13.26 14.14
N GLY A 335 -8.35 12.57 14.84
CA GLY A 335 -7.02 13.13 15.17
C GLY A 335 -6.17 13.42 13.93
N VAL A 336 -6.31 12.64 12.85
CA VAL A 336 -5.64 12.94 11.57
C VAL A 336 -6.29 14.14 10.88
N VAL A 337 -7.62 14.30 10.97
CA VAL A 337 -8.31 15.48 10.45
C VAL A 337 -7.83 16.74 11.16
N GLU A 338 -7.70 16.70 12.49
CA GLU A 338 -7.14 17.79 13.28
C GLU A 338 -5.70 18.10 12.84
N LEU A 339 -4.85 17.10 12.73
CA LEU A 339 -3.46 17.25 12.27
C LEU A 339 -3.38 17.93 10.91
N VAL A 340 -4.12 17.45 9.90
CA VAL A 340 -4.07 18.07 8.56
C VAL A 340 -4.67 19.48 8.54
N SER A 341 -5.64 19.76 9.40
CA SER A 341 -6.21 21.12 9.54
C SER A 341 -5.21 22.12 10.11
N GLU A 342 -4.30 21.66 11.00
CA GLU A 342 -3.22 22.47 11.54
C GLU A 342 -2.08 22.66 10.53
N LEU A 343 -1.76 21.60 9.76
CA LEU A 343 -0.71 21.64 8.74
C LEU A 343 -1.11 22.42 7.50
N CYS A 344 -2.41 22.49 7.18
CA CYS A 344 -2.96 23.08 5.95
C CYS A 344 -4.14 24.02 6.31
N PRO A 345 -3.90 25.14 7.02
CA PRO A 345 -4.95 26.04 7.49
C PRO A 345 -5.76 26.73 6.37
#